data_54006271d9b122b169c35923d1810377
#
_entry.id   54006271d9b122b169c35923d1810377
#
_cell.length_a   1.000
_cell.length_b   1.000
_cell.length_c   1.000
_cell.angle_alpha   90.00
_cell.angle_beta   90.00
_cell.angle_gamma   90.00
#
_symmetry.space_group_name_H-M   'P 1'
#
loop_
_entity.id
_entity.type
_entity.pdbx_description
1 polymer ?
#
loop_
_entity_poly.entity_id
_entity_poly.type
_entity_poly.pdbx_seq_one_letter_code
_entity_poly.pdbx_strand_id
1 'polypeptide(L)'
;MRRYFFGDIHGNRDALETCLKHLDDRRVDEAYCLGDLVGWLPFGDRTLNRMRSLDLPTVAGNHDLLVSGIFTDHPDQLDRMQASAYNAGLLSTIPGAIDYLCDLPLLLERDDFVVVHHSPFHLPKPGEPPTIDSFNYLDEAALTQCMETWHAAPWRLIFSGHDHVPGIYELRETEGPEASKAVSMENVKVHRPSLNEDLTLRLNRRSRYWIKAASVGGPYRDGIAVANSVLYDSDSETVTLFRIPYPTSSLYRELSSHRFCRNLATLQRYMELLRQGNRSEGNTA
;
A
#
# COMPACT_ATOMS: atom_id res chain seq x y z
N MET A 1 -4.94 -21.92 -3.65
CA MET A 1 -5.66 -20.68 -4.02
C MET A 1 -4.67 -19.52 -4.00
N ARG A 2 -4.62 -18.74 -5.09
CA ARG A 2 -3.64 -17.67 -5.29
C ARG A 2 -4.30 -16.30 -5.18
N ARG A 3 -3.87 -15.50 -4.21
CA ARG A 3 -4.41 -14.18 -3.90
C ARG A 3 -3.36 -13.11 -4.11
N TYR A 4 -3.74 -12.01 -4.78
CA TYR A 4 -2.84 -10.93 -5.14
C TYR A 4 -3.24 -9.63 -4.43
N PHE A 5 -2.25 -8.93 -3.87
CA PHE A 5 -2.47 -7.70 -3.10
C PHE A 5 -1.56 -6.59 -3.63
N PHE A 6 -2.13 -5.41 -3.84
CA PHE A 6 -1.42 -4.21 -4.29
C PHE A 6 -2.16 -2.96 -3.82
N GLY A 7 -1.49 -1.82 -3.75
CA GLY A 7 -2.10 -0.57 -3.32
C GLY A 7 -1.13 0.60 -3.43
N ASP A 8 -1.46 1.74 -2.79
CA ASP A 8 -0.65 2.95 -2.82
C ASP A 8 -0.31 3.34 -4.28
N ILE A 9 -1.36 3.47 -5.09
CA ILE A 9 -1.28 3.74 -6.54
C ILE A 9 -1.01 5.21 -6.79
N HIS A 10 -1.66 6.10 -6.01
CA HIS A 10 -1.42 7.52 -5.97
C HIS A 10 -1.45 8.26 -7.32
N GLY A 11 -2.30 7.81 -8.24
CA GLY A 11 -2.41 8.44 -9.55
C GLY A 11 -1.36 7.97 -10.58
N ASN A 12 -0.49 7.02 -10.25
CA ASN A 12 0.51 6.46 -11.17
C ASN A 12 -0.09 5.35 -12.03
N ARG A 13 -0.66 5.73 -13.17
CA ARG A 13 -1.28 4.79 -14.09
C ARG A 13 -0.28 3.80 -14.71
N ASP A 14 0.93 4.26 -15.05
CA ASP A 14 1.92 3.41 -15.73
C ASP A 14 2.36 2.25 -14.82
N ALA A 15 2.60 2.54 -13.54
CA ALA A 15 2.90 1.51 -12.56
C ALA A 15 1.68 0.59 -12.30
N LEU A 16 0.46 1.14 -12.24
CA LEU A 16 -0.77 0.36 -12.07
C LEU A 16 -0.95 -0.63 -13.21
N GLU A 17 -0.87 -0.20 -14.47
CA GLU A 17 -1.04 -1.10 -15.63
C GLU A 17 0.04 -2.19 -15.66
N THR A 18 1.28 -1.87 -15.25
CA THR A 18 2.35 -2.87 -15.11
C THR A 18 2.01 -3.89 -14.01
N CYS A 19 1.51 -3.43 -12.86
CA CYS A 19 1.07 -4.29 -11.78
C CYS A 19 -0.10 -5.20 -12.20
N LEU A 20 -1.09 -4.66 -12.91
CA LEU A 20 -2.24 -5.43 -13.40
C LEU A 20 -1.83 -6.48 -14.43
N LYS A 21 -0.94 -6.13 -15.38
CA LYS A 21 -0.37 -7.11 -16.30
C LYS A 21 0.35 -8.24 -15.58
N HIS A 22 1.13 -7.89 -14.55
CA HIS A 22 1.84 -8.89 -13.74
C HIS A 22 0.84 -9.81 -13.00
N LEU A 23 -0.29 -9.28 -12.53
CA LEU A 23 -1.39 -10.04 -11.94
C LEU A 23 -1.97 -11.05 -12.96
N ASP A 24 -2.29 -10.59 -14.17
CA ASP A 24 -2.87 -11.44 -15.23
C ASP A 24 -1.94 -12.61 -15.58
N ASP A 25 -0.63 -12.37 -15.65
CA ASP A 25 0.38 -13.39 -15.96
C ASP A 25 0.51 -14.47 -14.86
N ARG A 26 -0.05 -14.28 -13.66
CA ARG A 26 0.14 -15.14 -12.48
C ARG A 26 -0.99 -16.13 -12.22
N ARG A 27 -2.06 -16.16 -13.02
CA ARG A 27 -3.24 -17.02 -12.78
C ARG A 27 -3.77 -16.87 -11.35
N VAL A 28 -4.12 -15.66 -11.00
CA VAL A 28 -4.62 -15.28 -9.66
C VAL A 28 -6.10 -15.64 -9.57
N ASP A 29 -6.51 -16.22 -8.44
CA ASP A 29 -7.91 -16.56 -8.17
C ASP A 29 -8.69 -15.34 -7.63
N GLU A 30 -8.03 -14.52 -6.79
CA GLU A 30 -8.61 -13.33 -6.17
C GLU A 30 -7.56 -12.20 -6.10
N ALA A 31 -7.99 -10.96 -6.28
CA ALA A 31 -7.14 -9.79 -6.11
C ALA A 31 -7.79 -8.76 -5.17
N TYR A 32 -6.95 -8.05 -4.41
CA TYR A 32 -7.35 -7.07 -3.42
C TYR A 32 -6.52 -5.81 -3.56
N CYS A 33 -7.18 -4.64 -3.51
CA CYS A 33 -6.48 -3.36 -3.47
C CYS A 33 -6.43 -2.82 -2.03
N LEU A 34 -5.24 -2.42 -1.62
CA LEU A 34 -4.92 -1.94 -0.27
C LEU A 34 -5.18 -0.43 -0.07
N GLY A 35 -5.86 0.23 -1.02
CA GLY A 35 -6.20 1.65 -0.94
C GLY A 35 -5.16 2.58 -1.54
N ASP A 36 -5.34 3.87 -1.26
CA ASP A 36 -4.56 4.98 -1.82
C ASP A 36 -4.52 4.97 -3.35
N LEU A 37 -5.72 4.98 -3.94
CA LEU A 37 -5.91 5.01 -5.39
C LEU A 37 -5.48 6.35 -5.99
N VAL A 38 -5.68 7.43 -5.22
CA VAL A 38 -5.56 8.82 -5.63
C VAL A 38 -4.74 9.67 -4.64
N GLY A 39 -4.69 10.97 -4.80
CA GLY A 39 -4.34 11.93 -3.75
C GLY A 39 -2.91 12.46 -3.72
N TRP A 40 -1.95 11.89 -4.46
CA TRP A 40 -0.58 12.38 -4.49
C TRP A 40 -0.15 12.90 -5.86
N LEU A 41 -0.16 12.09 -6.92
CA LEU A 41 0.06 12.57 -8.29
C LEU A 41 -1.22 13.21 -8.86
N PRO A 42 -1.09 14.14 -9.82
CA PRO A 42 -2.23 14.89 -10.36
C PRO A 42 -3.04 14.11 -11.42
N PHE A 43 -3.08 12.80 -11.36
CA PHE A 43 -3.74 11.92 -12.32
C PHE A 43 -4.68 10.91 -11.65
N GLY A 44 -5.28 11.31 -10.51
CA GLY A 44 -6.21 10.47 -9.76
C GLY A 44 -7.44 10.06 -10.55
N ASP A 45 -7.88 10.87 -11.51
CA ASP A 45 -8.96 10.54 -12.43
C ASP A 45 -8.67 9.28 -13.26
N ARG A 46 -7.45 9.11 -13.73
CA ARG A 46 -7.04 7.98 -14.58
C ARG A 46 -6.98 6.69 -13.79
N THR A 47 -6.39 6.72 -12.59
CA THR A 47 -6.28 5.54 -11.74
C THR A 47 -7.62 5.15 -11.14
N LEU A 48 -8.42 6.10 -10.68
CA LEU A 48 -9.75 5.83 -10.16
C LEU A 48 -10.68 5.22 -11.21
N ASN A 49 -10.73 5.80 -12.42
CA ASN A 49 -11.55 5.24 -13.51
C ASN A 49 -11.11 3.82 -13.87
N ARG A 50 -9.81 3.56 -13.88
CA ARG A 50 -9.27 2.21 -14.12
C ARG A 50 -9.68 1.24 -13.01
N MET A 51 -9.53 1.61 -11.75
CA MET A 51 -9.87 0.76 -10.61
C MET A 51 -11.38 0.47 -10.55
N ARG A 52 -12.24 1.47 -10.77
CA ARG A 52 -13.70 1.28 -10.88
C ARG A 52 -14.10 0.28 -11.97
N SER A 53 -13.33 0.22 -13.07
CA SER A 53 -13.61 -0.72 -14.17
C SER A 53 -13.24 -2.18 -13.85
N LEU A 54 -12.41 -2.40 -12.82
CA LEU A 54 -11.97 -3.74 -12.43
C LEU A 54 -12.89 -4.41 -11.40
N ASP A 55 -13.68 -3.62 -10.68
CA ASP A 55 -14.60 -4.11 -9.63
C ASP A 55 -13.91 -5.02 -8.59
N LEU A 56 -12.67 -4.66 -8.21
CA LEU A 56 -11.89 -5.42 -7.23
C LEU A 56 -12.23 -5.00 -5.80
N PRO A 57 -12.28 -5.96 -4.85
CA PRO A 57 -12.32 -5.65 -3.43
C PRO A 57 -11.20 -4.68 -3.05
N THR A 58 -11.59 -3.49 -2.57
CA THR A 58 -10.68 -2.37 -2.29
C THR A 58 -10.99 -1.79 -0.92
N VAL A 59 -9.96 -1.50 -0.12
CA VAL A 59 -10.10 -0.74 1.14
C VAL A 59 -9.73 0.72 0.91
N ALA A 60 -10.28 1.62 1.73
CA ALA A 60 -9.91 3.03 1.69
C ALA A 60 -8.51 3.25 2.26
N GLY A 61 -7.68 4.03 1.56
CA GLY A 61 -6.46 4.59 2.10
C GLY A 61 -6.67 6.02 2.64
N ASN A 62 -5.69 6.55 3.36
CA ASN A 62 -5.81 7.88 3.93
C ASN A 62 -5.90 8.97 2.84
N HIS A 63 -5.24 8.79 1.70
CA HIS A 63 -5.36 9.74 0.58
C HIS A 63 -6.74 9.68 -0.08
N ASP A 64 -7.36 8.51 -0.17
CA ASP A 64 -8.73 8.37 -0.68
C ASP A 64 -9.72 9.14 0.21
N LEU A 65 -9.57 9.01 1.53
CA LEU A 65 -10.40 9.68 2.53
C LEU A 65 -10.15 11.20 2.62
N LEU A 66 -8.90 11.65 2.41
CA LEU A 66 -8.57 13.07 2.28
C LEU A 66 -9.20 13.69 1.03
N VAL A 67 -9.11 13.01 -0.10
CA VAL A 67 -9.67 13.48 -1.38
C VAL A 67 -11.19 13.48 -1.35
N SER A 68 -11.82 12.52 -0.70
CA SER A 68 -13.28 12.48 -0.54
C SER A 68 -13.80 13.46 0.52
N GLY A 69 -12.93 14.06 1.32
CA GLY A 69 -13.30 15.04 2.35
C GLY A 69 -13.86 14.42 3.63
N ILE A 70 -13.67 13.11 3.85
CA ILE A 70 -14.10 12.42 5.10
C ILE A 70 -13.36 12.98 6.30
N PHE A 71 -12.07 13.31 6.14
CA PHE A 71 -11.29 14.05 7.14
C PHE A 71 -10.31 15.02 6.48
N THR A 72 -9.69 15.87 7.28
CA THR A 72 -8.64 16.81 6.86
C THR A 72 -7.28 16.37 7.42
N ASP A 73 -6.22 16.78 6.75
CA ASP A 73 -4.85 16.53 7.19
C ASP A 73 -4.37 17.50 8.26
N HIS A 74 -3.24 17.21 8.89
CA HIS A 74 -2.56 18.15 9.78
C HIS A 74 -2.11 19.39 9.00
N PRO A 75 -2.23 20.61 9.60
CA PRO A 75 -1.96 21.87 8.89
C PRO A 75 -0.51 22.05 8.38
N ASP A 76 0.44 21.30 8.93
CA ASP A 76 1.85 21.30 8.51
C ASP A 76 2.14 20.43 7.28
N GLN A 77 1.18 19.58 6.85
CA GLN A 77 1.31 18.67 5.70
C GLN A 77 0.87 19.35 4.38
N LEU A 78 1.43 20.53 4.09
CA LEU A 78 0.99 21.39 2.99
C LEU A 78 1.00 20.71 1.62
N ASP A 79 2.06 19.99 1.28
CA ASP A 79 2.16 19.29 -0.02
C ASP A 79 1.05 18.25 -0.18
N ARG A 80 0.78 17.47 0.88
CA ARG A 80 -0.28 16.44 0.87
C ARG A 80 -1.67 17.06 0.79
N MET A 81 -1.91 18.14 1.55
CA MET A 81 -3.17 18.90 1.48
C MET A 81 -3.41 19.48 0.09
N GLN A 82 -2.39 20.06 -0.55
CA GLN A 82 -2.51 20.61 -1.90
C GLN A 82 -2.76 19.51 -2.94
N ALA A 83 -2.09 18.37 -2.82
CA ALA A 83 -2.29 17.24 -3.71
C ALA A 83 -3.70 16.66 -3.57
N SER A 84 -4.21 16.53 -2.34
CA SER A 84 -5.56 16.05 -2.07
C SER A 84 -6.61 17.02 -2.60
N ALA A 85 -6.47 18.33 -2.34
CA ALA A 85 -7.38 19.33 -2.86
C ALA A 85 -7.41 19.39 -4.40
N TYR A 86 -6.26 19.25 -5.06
CA TYR A 86 -6.17 19.17 -6.52
C TYR A 86 -6.95 17.95 -7.05
N ASN A 87 -6.72 16.76 -6.49
CA ASN A 87 -7.42 15.53 -6.89
C ASN A 87 -8.94 15.64 -6.59
N ALA A 88 -9.33 16.19 -5.44
CA ALA A 88 -10.74 16.42 -5.12
C ALA A 88 -11.44 17.31 -6.17
N GLY A 89 -10.79 18.41 -6.56
CA GLY A 89 -11.29 19.28 -7.64
C GLY A 89 -11.40 18.56 -8.98
N LEU A 90 -10.43 17.71 -9.32
CA LEU A 90 -10.44 16.89 -10.54
C LEU A 90 -11.58 15.87 -10.53
N LEU A 91 -11.71 15.13 -9.43
CA LEU A 91 -12.68 14.05 -9.29
C LEU A 91 -14.12 14.55 -9.10
N SER A 92 -14.33 15.74 -8.57
CA SER A 92 -15.67 16.35 -8.46
C SER A 92 -16.37 16.55 -9.81
N THR A 93 -15.61 16.55 -10.91
CA THR A 93 -16.16 16.63 -12.26
C THR A 93 -16.58 15.30 -12.85
N ILE A 94 -16.28 14.18 -12.17
CA ILE A 94 -16.55 12.82 -12.62
C ILE A 94 -17.72 12.24 -11.82
N PRO A 95 -18.85 11.88 -12.46
CA PRO A 95 -20.01 11.35 -11.74
C PRO A 95 -19.71 10.15 -10.86
N GLY A 96 -20.09 10.23 -9.58
CA GLY A 96 -19.95 9.16 -8.60
C GLY A 96 -18.48 8.83 -8.21
N ALA A 97 -17.50 9.70 -8.56
CA ALA A 97 -16.10 9.44 -8.22
C ALA A 97 -15.84 9.66 -6.72
N ILE A 98 -16.36 10.73 -6.17
CA ILE A 98 -16.22 11.03 -4.73
C ILE A 98 -17.02 10.02 -3.90
N ASP A 99 -18.27 9.72 -4.32
CA ASP A 99 -19.12 8.74 -3.63
C ASP A 99 -18.44 7.38 -3.57
N TYR A 100 -17.81 6.94 -4.67
CA TYR A 100 -17.03 5.69 -4.70
C TYR A 100 -15.93 5.66 -3.64
N LEU A 101 -15.17 6.76 -3.47
CA LEU A 101 -14.13 6.84 -2.44
C LEU A 101 -14.72 6.86 -1.02
N CYS A 102 -15.86 7.52 -0.82
CA CYS A 102 -16.57 7.55 0.46
C CYS A 102 -17.10 6.16 0.87
N ASP A 103 -17.50 5.34 -0.11
CA ASP A 103 -18.09 4.03 0.11
C ASP A 103 -17.06 2.90 0.33
N LEU A 104 -15.77 3.19 0.15
CA LEU A 104 -14.70 2.21 0.38
C LEU A 104 -14.65 1.80 1.86
N PRO A 105 -14.66 0.49 2.18
CA PRO A 105 -14.51 0.03 3.55
C PRO A 105 -13.09 0.27 4.06
N LEU A 106 -12.93 0.46 5.38
CA LEU A 106 -11.62 0.57 6.02
C LEU A 106 -10.91 -0.78 6.17
N LEU A 107 -11.66 -1.88 6.12
CA LEU A 107 -11.17 -3.22 6.38
C LEU A 107 -12.01 -4.24 5.60
N LEU A 108 -11.36 -5.28 5.07
CA LEU A 108 -12.01 -6.46 4.51
C LEU A 108 -11.51 -7.70 5.25
N GLU A 109 -12.43 -8.36 5.95
CA GLU A 109 -12.13 -9.56 6.74
C GLU A 109 -12.43 -10.83 5.93
N ARG A 110 -11.54 -11.83 6.05
CA ARG A 110 -11.67 -13.17 5.50
C ARG A 110 -11.34 -14.18 6.59
N ASP A 111 -11.63 -15.46 6.36
CA ASP A 111 -11.46 -16.51 7.37
C ASP A 111 -10.04 -16.55 7.99
N ASP A 112 -9.01 -16.39 7.18
CA ASP A 112 -7.59 -16.58 7.54
C ASP A 112 -6.78 -15.27 7.51
N PHE A 113 -7.31 -14.23 6.87
CA PHE A 113 -6.60 -12.98 6.69
C PHE A 113 -7.49 -11.75 6.75
N VAL A 114 -6.85 -10.62 6.96
CA VAL A 114 -7.47 -9.30 6.87
C VAL A 114 -6.72 -8.42 5.88
N VAL A 115 -7.47 -7.61 5.12
CA VAL A 115 -6.96 -6.58 4.24
C VAL A 115 -7.29 -5.23 4.84
N VAL A 116 -6.29 -4.39 4.99
CA VAL A 116 -6.41 -3.06 5.57
C VAL A 116 -5.39 -2.14 4.91
N HIS A 117 -5.66 -0.82 4.86
CA HIS A 117 -4.65 0.08 4.30
C HIS A 117 -3.42 0.18 5.21
N HIS A 118 -3.63 0.42 6.51
CA HIS A 118 -2.56 0.61 7.49
C HIS A 118 -2.53 -0.52 8.53
N SER A 119 -3.39 -0.43 9.55
CA SER A 119 -3.39 -1.34 10.70
C SER A 119 -4.82 -1.66 11.13
N PRO A 120 -5.16 -2.95 11.35
CA PRO A 120 -6.49 -3.30 11.85
C PRO A 120 -6.70 -2.91 13.32
N PHE A 121 -5.62 -2.58 14.05
CA PHE A 121 -5.64 -2.27 15.49
C PHE A 121 -5.80 -0.77 15.79
N HIS A 122 -5.72 0.09 14.76
CA HIS A 122 -5.82 1.54 14.88
C HIS A 122 -7.06 2.09 14.17
N LEU A 123 -7.97 1.22 13.77
CA LEU A 123 -9.23 1.64 13.15
C LEU A 123 -10.13 2.34 14.16
N PRO A 124 -10.98 3.28 13.71
CA PRO A 124 -11.97 3.92 14.59
C PRO A 124 -12.94 2.88 15.16
N LYS A 125 -13.49 3.18 16.32
CA LYS A 125 -14.55 2.34 16.89
C LYS A 125 -15.80 2.36 16.02
N PRO A 126 -16.65 1.32 16.09
CA PRO A 126 -17.90 1.31 15.35
C PRO A 126 -18.74 2.58 15.60
N GLY A 127 -19.06 3.31 14.53
CA GLY A 127 -19.84 4.56 14.58
C GLY A 127 -18.99 5.83 14.76
N GLU A 128 -17.69 5.73 14.95
CA GLU A 128 -16.76 6.86 14.92
C GLU A 128 -16.19 7.05 13.51
N PRO A 129 -16.10 8.28 13.00
CA PRO A 129 -15.44 8.52 11.72
C PRO A 129 -13.92 8.32 11.83
N PRO A 130 -13.24 7.88 10.77
CA PRO A 130 -11.79 7.86 10.73
C PRO A 130 -11.21 9.28 10.79
N THR A 131 -10.01 9.40 11.33
CA THR A 131 -9.20 10.62 11.33
C THR A 131 -7.84 10.33 10.73
N ILE A 132 -7.07 11.37 10.43
CA ILE A 132 -5.70 11.19 9.93
C ILE A 132 -4.83 10.42 10.92
N ASP A 133 -5.07 10.57 12.22
CA ASP A 133 -4.33 9.87 13.28
C ASP A 133 -4.57 8.35 13.31
N SER A 134 -5.64 7.88 12.66
CA SER A 134 -5.87 6.43 12.44
C SER A 134 -4.85 5.82 11.47
N PHE A 135 -4.05 6.65 10.78
CA PHE A 135 -3.10 6.24 9.75
C PHE A 135 -1.64 6.65 10.07
N ASN A 136 -1.27 6.65 11.35
CA ASN A 136 0.11 6.86 11.76
C ASN A 136 1.01 5.71 11.29
N TYR A 137 2.27 6.01 10.90
CA TYR A 137 3.20 4.97 10.46
C TYR A 137 3.45 3.93 11.55
N LEU A 138 3.51 2.66 11.13
CA LEU A 138 3.80 1.55 12.03
C LEU A 138 5.32 1.45 12.23
N ASP A 139 5.82 2.24 13.17
CA ASP A 139 7.19 2.11 13.67
C ASP A 139 7.30 1.01 14.73
N GLU A 140 8.48 0.79 15.28
CA GLU A 140 8.73 -0.21 16.31
C GLU A 140 7.92 0.03 17.59
N ALA A 141 7.71 1.30 17.96
CA ALA A 141 6.94 1.65 19.15
C ALA A 141 5.45 1.34 18.96
N ALA A 142 4.87 1.72 17.81
CA ALA A 142 3.49 1.41 17.46
C ALA A 142 3.26 -0.10 17.33
N LEU A 143 4.21 -0.83 16.74
CA LEU A 143 4.16 -2.29 16.66
C LEU A 143 4.19 -2.92 18.05
N THR A 144 5.07 -2.45 18.93
CA THR A 144 5.17 -2.92 20.33
C THR A 144 3.84 -2.74 21.07
N GLN A 145 3.16 -1.61 20.89
CA GLN A 145 1.88 -1.33 21.51
C GLN A 145 0.75 -2.26 21.09
N CYS A 146 0.77 -2.77 19.85
CA CYS A 146 -0.26 -3.67 19.33
C CYS A 146 0.10 -5.17 19.39
N MET A 147 1.25 -5.55 19.95
CA MET A 147 1.76 -6.92 19.95
C MET A 147 0.80 -7.94 20.56
N GLU A 148 0.25 -7.66 21.74
CA GLU A 148 -0.69 -8.56 22.43
C GLU A 148 -1.99 -8.70 21.62
N THR A 149 -2.49 -7.57 21.09
CA THR A 149 -3.70 -7.57 20.25
C THR A 149 -3.45 -8.33 18.94
N TRP A 150 -2.28 -8.19 18.33
CA TRP A 150 -1.88 -8.93 17.14
C TRP A 150 -1.79 -10.43 17.43
N HIS A 151 -1.15 -10.81 18.55
CA HIS A 151 -1.07 -12.20 18.96
C HIS A 151 -2.44 -12.84 19.19
N ALA A 152 -3.38 -12.10 19.77
CA ALA A 152 -4.74 -12.54 20.06
C ALA A 152 -5.72 -12.41 18.87
N ALA A 153 -5.31 -11.76 17.77
CA ALA A 153 -6.19 -11.51 16.63
C ALA A 153 -6.74 -12.81 16.00
N PRO A 154 -7.94 -12.80 15.45
CA PRO A 154 -8.51 -14.00 14.83
C PRO A 154 -7.76 -14.37 13.52
N TRP A 155 -7.21 -13.38 12.82
CA TRP A 155 -6.52 -13.59 11.55
C TRP A 155 -5.06 -13.98 11.75
N ARG A 156 -4.60 -14.96 10.99
CA ARG A 156 -3.20 -15.34 10.94
C ARG A 156 -2.36 -14.36 10.08
N LEU A 157 -2.98 -13.83 9.01
CA LEU A 157 -2.31 -12.96 8.04
C LEU A 157 -2.96 -11.57 8.02
N ILE A 158 -2.14 -10.52 8.00
CA ILE A 158 -2.55 -9.14 7.78
C ILE A 158 -1.85 -8.65 6.50
N PHE A 159 -2.61 -8.13 5.54
CA PHE A 159 -2.08 -7.51 4.33
C PHE A 159 -2.33 -6.00 4.39
N SER A 160 -1.25 -5.21 4.27
CA SER A 160 -1.35 -3.74 4.30
C SER A 160 -0.40 -3.06 3.31
N GLY A 161 -0.67 -1.77 3.05
CA GLY A 161 0.15 -0.82 2.31
C GLY A 161 0.72 0.29 3.20
N HIS A 162 0.44 1.54 2.85
CA HIS A 162 0.64 2.80 3.59
C HIS A 162 2.10 3.23 3.83
N ASP A 163 2.93 2.37 4.41
CA ASP A 163 4.32 2.75 4.77
C ASP A 163 5.25 2.86 3.56
N HIS A 164 4.84 2.34 2.40
CA HIS A 164 5.62 2.29 1.17
C HIS A 164 6.98 1.56 1.30
N VAL A 165 7.11 0.70 2.29
CA VAL A 165 8.30 -0.12 2.52
C VAL A 165 7.89 -1.59 2.52
N PRO A 166 8.40 -2.41 1.59
CA PRO A 166 8.05 -3.82 1.53
C PRO A 166 8.63 -4.59 2.72
N GLY A 167 7.87 -5.53 3.25
CA GLY A 167 8.36 -6.37 4.33
C GLY A 167 7.33 -7.36 4.86
N ILE A 168 7.83 -8.44 5.45
CA ILE A 168 7.02 -9.43 6.14
C ILE A 168 7.49 -9.49 7.59
N TYR A 169 6.59 -9.17 8.50
CA TYR A 169 6.80 -9.27 9.94
C TYR A 169 6.22 -10.61 10.38
N GLU A 170 7.06 -11.50 10.87
CA GLU A 170 6.71 -12.81 11.38
C GLU A 170 6.70 -12.80 12.89
N LEU A 171 5.52 -12.90 13.51
CA LEU A 171 5.37 -13.09 14.94
C LEU A 171 5.38 -14.59 15.23
N ARG A 172 6.43 -15.05 15.91
CA ARG A 172 6.66 -16.46 16.23
C ARG A 172 6.03 -16.82 17.56
N GLU A 173 5.41 -17.98 17.61
CA GLU A 173 5.03 -18.57 18.88
C GLU A 173 6.29 -18.94 19.69
N THR A 174 6.26 -18.64 20.98
CA THR A 174 7.26 -19.11 21.94
C THR A 174 6.95 -20.56 22.34
N GLU A 175 7.91 -21.46 22.23
CA GLU A 175 7.77 -22.84 22.68
C GLU A 175 8.38 -23.05 24.09
N GLY A 176 7.83 -24.00 24.86
CA GLY A 176 8.36 -24.42 26.15
C GLY A 176 7.96 -23.53 27.34
N PRO A 177 8.76 -23.48 28.42
CA PRO A 177 8.46 -22.74 29.63
C PRO A 177 8.31 -21.23 29.43
N GLU A 178 8.74 -20.73 28.29
CA GLU A 178 8.63 -19.33 27.87
C GLU A 178 7.28 -18.99 27.23
N ALA A 179 6.45 -19.98 26.91
CA ALA A 179 5.13 -19.76 26.29
C ALA A 179 4.15 -18.94 27.15
N SER A 180 4.46 -18.77 28.43
CA SER A 180 3.68 -17.92 29.37
C SER A 180 4.21 -16.48 29.49
N LYS A 181 5.32 -16.14 28.80
CA LYS A 181 5.84 -14.78 28.80
C LYS A 181 5.03 -13.89 27.87
N ALA A 182 4.89 -12.61 28.22
CA ALA A 182 4.28 -11.60 27.36
C ALA A 182 5.00 -11.56 26.00
N VAL A 183 4.22 -11.41 24.94
CA VAL A 183 4.75 -11.30 23.57
C VAL A 183 5.53 -9.99 23.43
N SER A 184 6.75 -10.05 22.90
CA SER A 184 7.64 -8.89 22.77
C SER A 184 8.23 -8.81 21.34
N MET A 185 8.91 -7.71 21.04
CA MET A 185 9.60 -7.53 19.75
C MET A 185 10.68 -8.59 19.46
N GLU A 186 11.20 -9.27 20.47
CA GLU A 186 12.14 -10.40 20.34
C GLU A 186 11.50 -11.60 19.61
N ASN A 187 10.17 -11.70 19.66
CA ASN A 187 9.40 -12.72 18.95
C ASN A 187 9.15 -12.36 17.48
N VAL A 188 9.44 -11.12 17.06
CA VAL A 188 9.20 -10.65 15.69
C VAL A 188 10.47 -10.80 14.85
N LYS A 189 10.36 -11.53 13.75
CA LYS A 189 11.36 -11.55 12.70
C LYS A 189 10.88 -10.73 11.50
N VAL A 190 11.73 -9.83 11.03
CA VAL A 190 11.43 -9.01 9.85
C VAL A 190 12.20 -9.56 8.65
N HIS A 191 11.47 -9.88 7.58
CA HIS A 191 12.00 -10.29 6.30
C HIS A 191 11.78 -9.15 5.29
N ARG A 192 12.83 -8.73 4.59
CA ARG A 192 12.77 -7.65 3.59
C ARG A 192 13.40 -8.11 2.28
N PRO A 193 12.82 -7.74 1.13
CA PRO A 193 13.44 -8.00 -0.16
C PRO A 193 14.74 -7.19 -0.28
N SER A 194 15.68 -7.69 -1.06
CA SER A 194 16.78 -6.88 -1.58
C SER A 194 16.23 -5.78 -2.49
N LEU A 195 17.02 -4.74 -2.74
CA LEU A 195 16.52 -3.54 -3.44
C LEU A 195 15.87 -3.85 -4.82
N ASN A 196 16.41 -4.82 -5.56
CA ASN A 196 15.97 -5.16 -6.92
C ASN A 196 15.51 -6.62 -7.08
N GLU A 197 15.27 -7.33 -5.96
CA GLU A 197 14.93 -8.74 -6.01
C GLU A 197 13.60 -9.02 -5.31
N ASP A 198 12.86 -9.96 -5.83
CA ASP A 198 11.67 -10.49 -5.19
C ASP A 198 12.05 -11.27 -3.92
N LEU A 199 11.17 -11.27 -2.94
CA LEU A 199 11.31 -12.08 -1.73
C LEU A 199 10.21 -13.13 -1.67
N THR A 200 10.57 -14.40 -1.70
CA THR A 200 9.63 -15.50 -1.44
C THR A 200 9.89 -16.10 -0.06
N LEU A 201 8.86 -16.15 0.76
CA LEU A 201 8.87 -16.74 2.09
C LEU A 201 7.85 -17.88 2.19
N ARG A 202 8.28 -19.04 2.64
CA ARG A 202 7.36 -20.11 3.05
C ARG A 202 6.89 -19.82 4.48
N LEU A 203 5.58 -19.74 4.68
CA LEU A 203 4.98 -19.42 5.96
C LEU A 203 4.98 -20.62 6.90
N ASN A 204 5.25 -20.38 8.17
CA ASN A 204 5.04 -21.36 9.24
C ASN A 204 3.60 -21.23 9.75
N ARG A 205 2.83 -22.30 9.79
CA ARG A 205 1.43 -22.30 10.26
C ARG A 205 1.25 -21.91 11.73
N ARG A 206 2.30 -22.00 12.52
CA ARG A 206 2.31 -21.59 13.93
C ARG A 206 2.66 -20.11 14.13
N SER A 207 3.14 -19.41 13.10
CA SER A 207 3.46 -17.99 13.15
C SER A 207 2.32 -17.16 12.60
N ARG A 208 2.20 -15.91 13.06
CA ARG A 208 1.34 -14.88 12.49
C ARG A 208 2.18 -13.96 11.63
N TYR A 209 1.58 -13.37 10.61
CA TYR A 209 2.31 -12.56 9.66
C TYR A 209 1.59 -11.24 9.38
N TRP A 210 2.37 -10.16 9.36
CA TRP A 210 1.95 -8.88 8.82
C TRP A 210 2.75 -8.59 7.56
N ILE A 211 2.08 -8.61 6.41
CA ILE A 211 2.67 -8.52 5.10
C ILE A 211 2.39 -7.12 4.53
N LYS A 212 3.45 -6.33 4.35
CA LYS A 212 3.38 -4.99 3.80
C LYS A 212 3.76 -5.03 2.33
N ALA A 213 2.80 -4.71 1.45
CA ALA A 213 2.99 -4.75 0.01
C ALA A 213 3.84 -3.59 -0.52
N ALA A 214 4.09 -2.56 0.28
CA ALA A 214 4.65 -1.30 -0.14
C ALA A 214 3.76 -0.57 -1.17
N SER A 215 4.34 0.11 -2.14
CA SER A 215 3.62 1.00 -3.05
C SER A 215 3.75 0.55 -4.50
N VAL A 216 2.64 0.61 -5.23
CA VAL A 216 2.63 0.49 -6.70
C VAL A 216 3.15 1.78 -7.33
N GLY A 217 2.61 2.93 -6.90
CA GLY A 217 2.81 4.22 -7.57
C GLY A 217 3.82 5.17 -6.93
N GLY A 218 4.38 4.82 -5.78
CA GLY A 218 5.26 5.71 -4.99
C GLY A 218 4.48 6.52 -3.94
N PRO A 219 5.17 7.40 -3.18
CA PRO A 219 6.63 7.63 -3.18
C PRO A 219 7.42 6.39 -2.75
N TYR A 220 8.51 6.11 -3.44
CA TYR A 220 9.37 4.95 -3.17
C TYR A 220 10.37 5.28 -2.08
N ARG A 221 10.07 4.88 -0.85
CA ARG A 221 10.88 5.23 0.33
C ARG A 221 12.21 4.51 0.43
N ASP A 222 12.35 3.40 -0.26
CA ASP A 222 13.60 2.65 -0.41
C ASP A 222 14.50 3.16 -1.56
N GLY A 223 14.04 4.19 -2.29
CA GLY A 223 14.80 4.84 -3.34
C GLY A 223 14.74 4.15 -4.69
N ILE A 224 13.88 3.14 -4.89
CA ILE A 224 13.77 2.41 -6.15
C ILE A 224 12.37 2.51 -6.74
N ALA A 225 12.27 3.05 -7.95
CA ALA A 225 11.03 3.21 -8.68
C ALA A 225 10.59 1.88 -9.32
N VAL A 226 9.91 1.05 -8.54
CA VAL A 226 9.31 -0.23 -8.97
C VAL A 226 7.89 -0.35 -8.45
N ALA A 227 7.01 -0.97 -9.20
CA ALA A 227 5.69 -1.32 -8.70
C ALA A 227 5.81 -2.54 -7.76
N ASN A 228 5.33 -2.39 -6.53
CA ASN A 228 5.37 -3.48 -5.55
C ASN A 228 4.01 -4.16 -5.45
N SER A 229 4.03 -5.47 -5.21
CA SER A 229 2.83 -6.27 -4.98
C SER A 229 3.13 -7.53 -4.20
N VAL A 230 2.09 -8.23 -3.77
CA VAL A 230 2.21 -9.47 -3.01
C VAL A 230 1.38 -10.56 -3.66
N LEU A 231 1.92 -11.75 -3.75
CA LEU A 231 1.16 -12.97 -4.06
C LEU A 231 1.21 -13.90 -2.84
N TYR A 232 0.05 -14.28 -2.35
CA TYR A 232 -0.10 -15.36 -1.37
C TYR A 232 -0.70 -16.59 -2.03
N ASP A 233 -0.01 -17.70 -1.96
CA ASP A 233 -0.48 -19.01 -2.39
C ASP A 233 -0.76 -19.88 -1.16
N SER A 234 -2.05 -20.10 -0.87
CA SER A 234 -2.49 -20.86 0.32
C SER A 234 -2.20 -22.36 0.20
N ASP A 235 -2.06 -22.90 -1.00
CA ASP A 235 -1.81 -24.31 -1.20
C ASP A 235 -0.36 -24.69 -0.86
N SER A 236 0.58 -23.81 -1.23
CA SER A 236 2.00 -23.96 -0.90
C SER A 236 2.40 -23.26 0.41
N GLU A 237 1.51 -22.49 1.03
CA GLU A 237 1.81 -21.61 2.18
C GLU A 237 3.00 -20.69 1.88
N THR A 238 2.97 -20.01 0.74
CA THR A 238 4.04 -19.08 0.34
C THR A 238 3.52 -17.68 0.11
N VAL A 239 4.32 -16.69 0.52
CA VAL A 239 4.13 -15.28 0.19
C VAL A 239 5.32 -14.82 -0.64
N THR A 240 5.05 -14.17 -1.77
CA THR A 240 6.07 -13.51 -2.59
C THR A 240 5.81 -12.01 -2.65
N LEU A 241 6.77 -11.21 -2.21
CA LEU A 241 6.83 -9.77 -2.45
C LEU A 241 7.53 -9.54 -3.79
N PHE A 242 6.83 -8.92 -4.73
CA PHE A 242 7.37 -8.60 -6.05
C PHE A 242 7.87 -7.17 -6.13
N ARG A 243 8.96 -6.99 -6.88
CA ARG A 243 9.61 -5.72 -7.20
C ARG A 243 9.61 -5.55 -8.72
N ILE A 244 8.54 -5.02 -9.29
CA ILE A 244 8.24 -5.05 -10.73
C ILE A 244 8.74 -3.76 -11.39
N PRO A 245 9.79 -3.79 -12.22
CA PRO A 245 10.22 -2.63 -12.99
C PRO A 245 9.12 -2.17 -13.94
N TYR A 246 8.96 -0.85 -14.10
CA TYR A 246 8.03 -0.25 -15.04
C TYR A 246 8.66 0.94 -15.76
N PRO A 247 8.21 1.30 -16.99
CA PRO A 247 8.79 2.42 -17.73
C PRO A 247 8.46 3.76 -17.06
N THR A 248 9.44 4.39 -16.43
CA THR A 248 9.30 5.65 -15.68
C THR A 248 9.37 6.90 -16.56
N SER A 249 9.88 6.78 -17.81
CA SER A 249 10.13 7.89 -18.73
C SER A 249 8.88 8.66 -19.13
N SER A 250 7.77 7.97 -19.33
CA SER A 250 6.48 8.57 -19.70
C SER A 250 5.97 9.45 -18.56
N LEU A 251 5.87 8.86 -17.38
CA LEU A 251 5.44 9.56 -16.17
C LEU A 251 6.34 10.76 -15.84
N TYR A 252 7.66 10.59 -15.91
CA TYR A 252 8.61 11.69 -15.68
C TYR A 252 8.36 12.88 -16.61
N ARG A 253 8.19 12.64 -17.94
CA ARG A 253 7.91 13.70 -18.92
C ARG A 253 6.59 14.42 -18.63
N GLU A 254 5.56 13.64 -18.30
CA GLU A 254 4.24 14.19 -18.00
C GLU A 254 4.26 15.07 -16.74
N LEU A 255 4.84 14.57 -15.63
CA LEU A 255 5.02 15.34 -14.40
C LEU A 255 5.88 16.59 -14.59
N SER A 256 6.96 16.51 -15.38
CA SER A 256 7.86 17.63 -15.64
C SER A 256 7.18 18.78 -16.39
N SER A 257 6.19 18.47 -17.24
CA SER A 257 5.40 19.47 -17.95
C SER A 257 4.19 19.98 -17.15
N HIS A 258 3.79 19.24 -16.12
CA HIS A 258 2.57 19.53 -15.38
C HIS A 258 2.74 20.72 -14.42
N ARG A 259 1.90 21.74 -14.58
CA ARG A 259 2.02 23.00 -13.80
C ARG A 259 1.90 22.77 -12.28
N PHE A 260 1.01 21.89 -11.87
CA PHE A 260 0.80 21.54 -10.46
C PHE A 260 2.07 21.01 -9.78
N CYS A 261 2.84 20.16 -10.47
CA CYS A 261 4.00 19.48 -9.89
C CYS A 261 5.19 20.41 -9.62
N ARG A 262 5.24 21.59 -10.25
CA ARG A 262 6.40 22.49 -10.16
C ARG A 262 6.64 23.05 -8.77
N ASN A 263 5.61 23.18 -7.96
CA ASN A 263 5.64 23.87 -6.68
C ASN A 263 5.64 22.93 -5.47
N LEU A 264 5.58 21.60 -5.66
CA LEU A 264 5.53 20.64 -4.57
C LEU A 264 6.91 19.96 -4.40
N ALA A 265 7.56 20.22 -3.27
CA ALA A 265 8.90 19.71 -2.99
C ALA A 265 8.96 18.17 -2.96
N THR A 266 7.91 17.52 -2.48
CA THR A 266 7.79 16.06 -2.46
C THR A 266 7.75 15.48 -3.87
N LEU A 267 7.05 16.11 -4.81
CA LEU A 267 6.99 15.68 -6.21
C LEU A 267 8.30 15.95 -6.96
N GLN A 268 9.05 17.01 -6.62
CA GLN A 268 10.37 17.23 -7.19
C GLN A 268 11.35 16.10 -6.85
N ARG A 269 11.38 15.66 -5.59
CA ARG A 269 12.20 14.50 -5.16
C ARG A 269 11.79 13.22 -5.88
N TYR A 270 10.49 13.00 -6.04
CA TYR A 270 9.98 11.85 -6.77
C TYR A 270 10.39 11.84 -8.24
N MET A 271 10.28 12.99 -8.92
CA MET A 271 10.70 13.14 -10.32
C MET A 271 12.21 12.87 -10.50
N GLU A 272 13.04 13.30 -9.54
CA GLU A 272 14.48 12.99 -9.59
C GLU A 272 14.71 11.46 -9.50
N LEU A 273 13.96 10.77 -8.68
CA LEU A 273 14.02 9.32 -8.53
C LEU A 273 13.60 8.59 -9.81
N LEU A 274 12.50 9.03 -10.46
CA LEU A 274 12.07 8.51 -11.76
C LEU A 274 13.15 8.73 -12.85
N ARG A 275 13.83 9.86 -12.82
CA ARG A 275 14.92 10.17 -13.77
C ARG A 275 16.12 9.25 -13.60
N GLN A 276 16.45 8.85 -12.39
CA GLN A 276 17.54 7.93 -12.09
C GLN A 276 17.23 6.51 -12.58
N GLY A 277 16.00 6.03 -12.41
CA GLY A 277 15.53 4.75 -12.95
C GLY A 277 15.71 4.63 -14.46
N ASN A 278 15.44 5.71 -15.21
CA ASN A 278 15.65 5.74 -16.66
C ASN A 278 17.11 5.60 -17.11
N ARG A 279 18.08 6.01 -16.28
CA ARG A 279 19.51 5.90 -16.64
C ARG A 279 20.03 4.46 -16.57
N SER A 280 19.41 3.63 -15.74
CA SER A 280 19.75 2.20 -15.66
C SER A 280 19.22 1.41 -16.85
N GLU A 281 18.08 1.81 -17.44
CA GLU A 281 17.50 1.17 -18.64
C GLU A 281 18.30 1.51 -19.93
N GLY A 282 18.90 2.69 -20.02
CA GLY A 282 19.67 3.14 -21.19
C GLY A 282 21.08 2.53 -21.33
N ASN A 283 21.61 1.86 -20.30
CA ASN A 283 22.92 1.23 -20.31
C ASN A 283 22.91 -0.28 -20.63
N THR A 284 21.75 -0.85 -20.92
CA THR A 284 21.56 -2.28 -21.25
C THR A 284 21.19 -2.51 -22.72
N ALA A 285 21.36 -1.49 -23.59
CA ALA A 285 21.16 -1.58 -25.05
C ALA A 285 22.49 -1.66 -25.80
#